data_d923334e596e016c203f13ce10b914cd
#
_entry.id   d923334e596e016c203f13ce10b914cd
#
_cell.length_a   1.000
_cell.length_b   1.000
_cell.length_c   1.000
_cell.angle_alpha   90.00
_cell.angle_beta   90.00
_cell.angle_gamma   90.00
#
_symmetry.space_group_name_H-M   'P 1'
#
loop_
_entity.id
_entity.type
_entity.pdbx_description
1 polymer ?
#
loop_
_entity_poly.entity_id
_entity_poly.type
_entity_poly.pdbx_seq_one_letter_code
_entity_poly.pdbx_strand_id
1 'polypeptide(L)'
;MKMYEILELSNLYNSISNVKLPLKTSYKFARLMKLVEGELTFYQTKFREIIEEYGVKENGEYKLTPDGQSIMIIPGKESECNVKLFELRNLDVPIEGIKFSIEELEGIDISIQELACIMSLIED
;
A
#
# COMPACT_ATOMS: atom_id res chain seq x y z
N MET A 1 -7.90 6.53 -5.73
CA MET A 1 -7.59 5.32 -4.95
C MET A 1 -7.29 5.69 -3.51
N LYS A 2 -7.70 4.86 -2.58
CA LYS A 2 -7.32 5.05 -1.18
C LYS A 2 -5.92 4.52 -0.94
N MET A 3 -5.23 5.08 0.05
CA MET A 3 -3.88 4.65 0.40
C MET A 3 -3.79 3.14 0.68
N TYR A 4 -4.77 2.56 1.37
CA TYR A 4 -4.75 1.12 1.63
C TYR A 4 -4.81 0.30 0.33
N GLU A 5 -5.47 0.79 -0.70
CA GLU A 5 -5.50 0.14 -2.02
C GLU A 5 -4.13 0.22 -2.71
N ILE A 6 -3.43 1.34 -2.54
CA ILE A 6 -2.07 1.52 -3.04
C ILE A 6 -1.12 0.49 -2.41
N LEU A 7 -1.27 0.25 -1.10
CA LEU A 7 -0.45 -0.73 -0.39
C LEU A 7 -0.68 -2.16 -0.93
N GLU A 8 -1.91 -2.47 -1.32
CA GLU A 8 -2.24 -3.77 -1.92
C GLU A 8 -1.59 -3.94 -3.30
N LEU A 9 -1.47 -2.85 -4.06
CA LEU A 9 -0.82 -2.88 -5.38
C LEU A 9 0.65 -3.30 -5.30
N SER A 10 1.34 -3.02 -4.19
CA SER A 10 2.72 -3.45 -4.02
C SER A 10 2.85 -4.97 -4.03
N ASN A 11 1.85 -5.67 -3.51
CA ASN A 11 1.81 -7.13 -3.51
C ASN A 11 1.60 -7.68 -4.94
N LEU A 12 0.74 -7.02 -5.71
CA LEU A 12 0.54 -7.38 -7.11
C LEU A 12 1.84 -7.27 -7.91
N TYR A 13 2.59 -6.20 -7.69
CA TYR A 13 3.88 -6.02 -8.36
C TYR A 13 4.83 -7.19 -8.12
N ASN A 14 4.91 -7.67 -6.89
CA ASN A 14 5.77 -8.81 -6.55
C ASN A 14 5.40 -10.06 -7.35
N SER A 15 4.11 -10.25 -7.65
CA SER A 15 3.63 -11.40 -8.42
C SER A 15 3.95 -11.29 -9.92
N ILE A 16 3.95 -10.09 -10.47
CA ILE A 16 4.07 -9.89 -11.93
C ILE A 16 5.42 -9.32 -12.37
N SER A 17 6.31 -8.98 -11.44
CA SER A 17 7.57 -8.29 -11.75
C SER A 17 8.48 -9.08 -12.72
N ASN A 18 8.38 -10.40 -12.72
CA ASN A 18 9.19 -11.26 -13.58
C ASN A 18 8.41 -11.81 -14.79
N VAL A 19 7.16 -11.42 -14.95
CA VAL A 19 6.34 -11.86 -16.08
C VAL A 19 6.66 -10.99 -17.29
N LYS A 20 6.92 -11.62 -18.42
CA LYS A 20 7.16 -10.88 -19.66
C LYS A 20 5.83 -10.46 -20.28
N LEU A 21 5.67 -9.16 -20.48
CA LEU A 21 4.46 -8.56 -21.01
C LEU A 21 4.79 -7.79 -22.29
N PRO A 22 3.79 -7.56 -23.15
CA PRO A 22 3.97 -6.63 -24.27
C PRO A 22 4.45 -5.27 -23.77
N LEU A 23 5.24 -4.60 -24.56
CA LEU A 23 5.88 -3.34 -24.17
C LEU A 23 4.89 -2.30 -23.61
N LYS A 24 3.76 -2.13 -24.28
CA LYS A 24 2.74 -1.15 -23.87
C LYS A 24 2.19 -1.46 -22.47
N THR A 25 1.87 -2.71 -22.22
CA THR A 25 1.35 -3.17 -20.93
C THR A 25 2.42 -3.05 -19.85
N SER A 26 3.65 -3.47 -20.14
CA SER A 26 4.78 -3.31 -19.23
C SER A 26 5.00 -1.85 -18.84
N TYR A 27 4.89 -0.95 -19.81
CA TYR A 27 5.08 0.48 -19.58
C TYR A 27 4.01 1.03 -18.61
N LYS A 28 2.76 0.62 -18.78
CA LYS A 28 1.67 1.02 -17.87
C LYS A 28 1.93 0.53 -16.45
N PHE A 29 2.32 -0.73 -16.29
CA PHE A 29 2.64 -1.27 -14.98
C PHE A 29 3.86 -0.58 -14.37
N ALA A 30 4.86 -0.28 -15.15
CA ALA A 30 6.05 0.42 -14.67
C ALA A 30 5.70 1.82 -14.14
N ARG A 31 4.83 2.55 -14.84
CA ARG A 31 4.34 3.86 -14.38
C ARG A 31 3.54 3.74 -13.10
N LEU A 32 2.65 2.76 -13.04
CA LEU A 32 1.83 2.51 -11.85
C LEU A 32 2.71 2.17 -10.65
N MET A 33 3.70 1.31 -10.84
CA MET A 33 4.58 0.89 -9.75
C MET A 33 5.47 2.02 -9.26
N LYS A 34 5.88 2.92 -10.15
CA LYS A 34 6.64 4.10 -9.75
C LYS A 34 5.82 5.04 -8.87
N LEU A 35 4.55 5.21 -9.19
CA LEU A 35 3.61 5.97 -8.37
C LEU A 35 3.41 5.29 -7.01
N VAL A 36 3.18 3.97 -7.01
CA VAL A 36 3.01 3.17 -5.79
C VAL A 36 4.24 3.30 -4.89
N GLU A 37 5.43 3.22 -5.46
CA GLU A 37 6.70 3.34 -4.74
C GLU A 37 6.81 4.68 -4.00
N GLY A 38 6.47 5.78 -4.67
CA GLY A 38 6.46 7.11 -4.06
C GLY A 38 5.45 7.23 -2.93
N GLU A 39 4.25 6.72 -3.14
CA GLU A 39 3.19 6.75 -2.12
C GLU A 39 3.52 5.84 -0.94
N LEU A 40 4.13 4.69 -1.21
CA LEU A 40 4.57 3.78 -0.16
C LEU A 40 5.63 4.42 0.74
N THR A 41 6.58 5.15 0.15
CA THR A 41 7.60 5.90 0.90
C THR A 41 6.95 6.95 1.79
N PHE A 42 5.99 7.70 1.26
CA PHE A 42 5.22 8.67 2.04
C PHE A 42 4.48 7.99 3.20
N TYR A 43 3.79 6.90 2.92
CA TYR A 43 3.05 6.14 3.94
C TYR A 43 3.98 5.66 5.05
N GLN A 44 5.12 5.08 4.70
CA GLN A 44 6.09 4.56 5.68
C GLN A 44 6.64 5.68 6.55
N THR A 45 6.93 6.83 5.98
CA THR A 45 7.41 8.00 6.72
C THR A 45 6.37 8.49 7.71
N LYS A 46 5.12 8.63 7.28
CA LYS A 46 4.02 9.09 8.14
C LYS A 46 3.67 8.07 9.21
N PHE A 47 3.67 6.79 8.85
CA PHE A 47 3.44 5.71 9.80
C PHE A 47 4.48 5.74 10.92
N ARG A 48 5.76 5.91 10.55
CA ARG A 48 6.85 6.01 11.52
C ARG A 48 6.68 7.22 12.45
N GLU A 49 6.28 8.37 11.91
CA GLU A 49 6.02 9.57 12.72
C GLU A 49 4.91 9.31 13.74
N ILE A 50 3.83 8.65 13.33
CA ILE A 50 2.72 8.30 14.23
C ILE A 50 3.20 7.35 15.33
N ILE A 51 3.98 6.34 14.99
CA ILE A 51 4.52 5.41 15.96
C ILE A 51 5.48 6.10 16.93
N GLU A 52 6.30 7.04 16.46
CA GLU A 52 7.17 7.82 17.33
C GLU A 52 6.40 8.66 18.33
N GLU A 53 5.25 9.21 17.92
CA GLU A 53 4.39 10.02 18.79
C GLU A 53 3.67 9.19 19.84
N TYR A 54 3.20 7.99 19.49
CA TYR A 54 2.31 7.20 20.34
C TYR A 54 2.92 5.91 20.89
N GLY A 55 4.05 5.47 20.37
CA GLY A 55 4.69 4.24 20.82
C GLY A 55 5.39 4.41 22.17
N VAL A 56 5.29 3.39 23.01
CA VAL A 56 6.03 3.36 24.28
C VAL A 56 7.48 2.97 24.01
N LYS A 57 8.42 3.79 24.47
CA LYS A 57 9.85 3.47 24.39
C LYS A 57 10.40 3.12 25.76
N GLU A 58 11.29 2.13 25.78
CA GLU A 58 12.00 1.69 26.96
C GLU A 58 13.45 1.43 26.56
N ASN A 59 14.39 2.08 27.24
CA ASN A 59 15.83 1.98 26.93
C ASN A 59 16.19 2.29 25.46
N GLY A 60 15.46 3.26 24.85
CA GLY A 60 15.70 3.67 23.48
C GLY A 60 15.05 2.81 22.41
N GLU A 61 14.38 1.74 22.82
CA GLU A 61 13.68 0.83 21.91
C GLU A 61 12.18 0.84 22.17
N TYR A 62 11.39 0.55 21.14
CA TYR A 62 9.95 0.43 21.30
C TYR A 62 9.60 -0.83 22.10
N LYS A 63 8.70 -0.65 23.07
CA LYS A 63 8.18 -1.78 23.84
C LYS A 63 7.11 -2.50 23.02
N LEU A 64 7.23 -3.84 22.97
CA LEU A 64 6.26 -4.66 22.24
C LEU A 64 5.14 -5.13 23.16
N THR A 65 4.00 -5.45 22.56
CA THR A 65 2.89 -6.11 23.26
C THR A 65 3.33 -7.49 23.73
N PRO A 66 2.63 -8.09 24.73
CA PRO A 66 3.03 -9.40 25.28
C PRO A 66 3.19 -10.51 24.23
N ASP A 67 2.42 -10.44 23.12
CA ASP A 67 2.53 -11.40 22.01
C ASP A 67 3.72 -11.10 21.08
N GLY A 68 4.42 -9.98 21.28
CA GLY A 68 5.57 -9.59 20.46
C GLY A 68 5.24 -9.13 19.05
N GLN A 69 3.95 -8.96 18.72
CA GLN A 69 3.51 -8.70 17.35
C GLN A 69 3.31 -7.23 17.03
N SER A 70 3.17 -6.39 18.03
CA SER A 70 2.85 -4.97 17.85
C SER A 70 3.63 -4.10 18.82
N ILE A 71 3.78 -2.82 18.48
CA ILE A 71 4.36 -1.83 19.37
C ILE A 71 3.29 -1.41 20.37
N MET A 72 3.64 -1.35 21.67
CA MET A 72 2.73 -0.85 22.69
C MET A 72 2.46 0.64 22.47
N ILE A 73 1.20 1.01 22.58
CA ILE A 73 0.79 2.41 22.50
C ILE A 73 0.67 2.98 23.90
N ILE A 74 1.02 4.25 24.07
CA ILE A 74 0.91 4.96 25.36
C ILE A 74 -0.50 4.79 25.91
N PRO A 75 -0.67 4.30 27.16
CA PRO A 75 -2.00 4.10 27.75
C PRO A 75 -2.83 5.38 27.71
N GLY A 76 -4.08 5.24 27.26
CA GLY A 76 -4.99 6.35 27.07
C GLY A 76 -4.88 7.06 25.73
N LYS A 77 -3.92 6.68 24.88
CA LYS A 77 -3.70 7.31 23.56
C LYS A 77 -4.05 6.39 22.39
N GLU A 78 -4.56 5.21 22.68
CA GLU A 78 -4.88 4.21 21.64
C GLU A 78 -5.89 4.74 20.63
N SER A 79 -6.93 5.43 21.08
CA SER A 79 -7.95 6.00 20.20
C SER A 79 -7.37 7.06 19.26
N GLU A 80 -6.54 7.97 19.78
CA GLU A 80 -5.90 9.00 18.97
C GLU A 80 -4.99 8.39 17.91
N CYS A 81 -4.20 7.40 18.31
CA CYS A 81 -3.31 6.68 17.39
C CYS A 81 -4.10 6.00 16.28
N ASN A 82 -5.17 5.28 16.65
CA ASN A 82 -6.02 4.59 15.69
C ASN A 82 -6.69 5.55 14.70
N VAL A 83 -7.14 6.71 15.16
CA VAL A 83 -7.73 7.73 14.29
C VAL A 83 -6.69 8.21 13.27
N LYS A 84 -5.46 8.50 13.69
CA LYS A 84 -4.41 8.95 12.79
C LYS A 84 -4.01 7.88 11.78
N LEU A 85 -3.91 6.62 12.20
CA LEU A 85 -3.64 5.50 11.29
C LEU A 85 -4.77 5.31 10.28
N PHE A 86 -6.02 5.43 10.74
CA PHE A 86 -7.19 5.35 9.87
C PHE A 86 -7.17 6.45 8.81
N GLU A 87 -6.91 7.70 9.22
CA GLU A 87 -6.80 8.82 8.30
C GLU A 87 -5.71 8.60 7.26
N LEU A 88 -4.55 8.11 7.70
CA LEU A 88 -3.43 7.82 6.79
C LEU A 88 -3.80 6.75 5.75
N ARG A 89 -4.44 5.67 6.18
CA ARG A 89 -4.85 4.58 5.28
C ARG A 89 -5.96 4.96 4.32
N ASN A 90 -6.75 5.97 4.68
CA ASN A 90 -7.89 6.41 3.88
C ASN A 90 -7.64 7.70 3.11
N LEU A 91 -6.38 8.14 3.02
CA LEU A 91 -6.03 9.26 2.16
C LEU A 91 -6.39 8.95 0.70
N ASP A 92 -6.94 9.94 0.01
CA ASP A 92 -7.22 9.83 -1.42
C ASP A 92 -5.94 10.08 -2.20
N VAL A 93 -5.55 9.09 -3.01
CA VAL A 93 -4.38 9.18 -3.88
C VAL A 93 -4.86 9.32 -5.31
N PRO A 94 -4.59 10.44 -5.99
CA PRO A 94 -5.00 10.60 -7.37
C PRO A 94 -4.17 9.69 -8.29
N ILE A 95 -4.86 8.92 -9.11
CA ILE A 95 -4.23 8.11 -10.15
C ILE A 95 -4.87 8.51 -11.48
N GLU A 96 -4.12 9.21 -12.29
CA GLU A 96 -4.59 9.71 -13.56
C GLU A 96 -3.77 9.14 -14.71
N GLY A 97 -4.45 8.87 -15.84
CA GLY A 97 -3.79 8.45 -17.06
C GLY A 97 -3.28 7.03 -17.08
N ILE A 98 -3.61 6.23 -16.08
CA ILE A 98 -3.24 4.81 -16.04
C ILE A 98 -4.52 3.98 -16.07
N LYS A 99 -4.79 3.36 -17.21
CA LYS A 99 -5.95 2.50 -17.42
C LYS A 99 -5.52 1.26 -18.21
N PHE A 100 -6.09 0.13 -17.84
CA PHE A 100 -5.87 -1.15 -18.49
C PHE A 100 -7.15 -1.63 -19.15
N SER A 101 -7.02 -2.29 -20.28
CA SER A 101 -8.13 -3.06 -20.87
C SER A 101 -8.05 -4.51 -20.37
N ILE A 102 -9.17 -5.19 -20.39
CA ILE A 102 -9.20 -6.63 -20.07
C ILE A 102 -8.25 -7.40 -21.00
N GLU A 103 -8.23 -7.02 -22.27
CA GLU A 103 -7.36 -7.66 -23.26
C GLU A 103 -5.87 -7.54 -22.90
N GLU A 104 -5.46 -6.40 -22.37
CA GLU A 104 -4.07 -6.19 -21.95
C GLU A 104 -3.67 -7.12 -20.80
N LEU A 105 -4.62 -7.59 -20.03
CA LEU A 105 -4.38 -8.46 -18.87
C LEU A 105 -4.52 -9.95 -19.21
N GLU A 106 -4.96 -10.26 -20.43
CA GLU A 106 -5.05 -11.66 -20.87
C GLU A 106 -3.66 -12.29 -20.93
N GLY A 107 -3.58 -13.54 -20.51
CA GLY A 107 -2.30 -14.26 -20.47
C GLY A 107 -1.45 -13.98 -19.24
N ILE A 108 -1.90 -13.11 -18.35
CA ILE A 108 -1.25 -12.87 -17.07
C ILE A 108 -1.94 -13.74 -16.02
N ASP A 109 -1.16 -14.53 -15.30
CA ASP A 109 -1.69 -15.32 -14.18
C ASP A 109 -1.94 -14.39 -12.99
N ILE A 110 -3.17 -13.94 -12.84
CA ILE A 110 -3.60 -13.05 -11.77
C ILE A 110 -4.67 -13.76 -10.96
N SER A 111 -4.52 -13.78 -9.63
CA SER A 111 -5.55 -14.29 -8.75
C SER A 111 -6.75 -13.33 -8.71
N ILE A 112 -7.90 -13.83 -8.24
CA ILE A 112 -9.09 -12.99 -8.07
C ILE A 112 -8.79 -11.83 -7.14
N GLN A 113 -8.04 -12.05 -6.08
CA GLN A 113 -7.67 -11.02 -5.11
C GLN A 113 -6.76 -9.95 -5.74
N GLU A 114 -5.79 -10.37 -6.54
CA GLU A 114 -4.89 -9.46 -7.24
C GLU A 114 -5.64 -8.62 -8.28
N LEU A 115 -6.56 -9.24 -9.02
CA LEU A 115 -7.40 -8.54 -9.99
C LEU A 115 -8.26 -7.48 -9.30
N ALA A 116 -8.82 -7.81 -8.14
CA ALA A 116 -9.63 -6.88 -7.36
C ALA A 116 -8.85 -5.60 -7.00
N CYS A 117 -7.54 -5.71 -6.77
CA CYS A 117 -6.70 -4.55 -6.44
C CYS A 117 -6.63 -3.52 -7.57
N ILE A 118 -6.76 -3.94 -8.82
CA ILE A 118 -6.65 -3.04 -9.97
C ILE A 118 -7.97 -2.81 -10.72
N MET A 119 -9.08 -3.32 -10.19
CA MET A 119 -10.36 -3.22 -10.89
C MET A 119 -10.76 -1.79 -11.22
N SER A 120 -10.47 -0.83 -10.35
CA SER A 120 -10.78 0.58 -10.61
C SER A 120 -9.95 1.16 -11.77
N LEU A 121 -8.90 0.49 -12.18
CA LEU A 121 -8.02 0.91 -13.27
C LEU A 121 -8.32 0.17 -14.58
N ILE A 122 -9.32 -0.70 -14.57
CA ILE A 122 -9.72 -1.45 -15.77
C ILE A 122 -10.83 -0.70 -16.47
N GLU A 123 -10.64 -0.51 -17.76
CA GLU A 123 -11.58 0.16 -18.64
C GLU A 123 -11.95 -0.79 -19.78
N ASP A 124 -13.22 -1.05 -19.96
CA ASP A 124 -13.72 -1.93 -21.01
C ASP A 124 -13.79 -1.23 -22.38
#